data_4fe553718f20699d4b060d532f16dc15
#
_entry.id   4fe553718f20699d4b060d532f16dc15
#
_cell.length_a   1.000
_cell.length_b   1.000
_cell.length_c   1.000
_cell.angle_alpha   90.00
_cell.angle_beta   90.00
_cell.angle_gamma   90.00
#
_symmetry.space_group_name_H-M   'P 1'
#
loop_
_entity.id
_entity.type
_entity.pdbx_description
1 polymer ?
#
loop_
_entity_poly.entity_id
_entity_poly.type
_entity_poly.pdbx_seq_one_letter_code
_entity_poly.pdbx_strand_id
1 'polypeptide(L)'
;MEYKKPLILVSNDDGVMAKGINELVRFLRPLGDIVVMAPDSPRSGSGCALTVTQPVHYQLVKKEVGLTVYKCTGTPTDCIKLARNTVLDREPDLVVGGINHGDNSATNMHYSGTMGVVVEGCLNGIPSIGFSLCNHDHDADFEATGLYVRKISAMILEKGLPPLTCLNVNFPNTADIKGIRICEQAKGRWTGEWTPCPRLNDTNYFWLTGEFTDHEPENEKNDHWALVNGYVAITPTTVDVTAYGFMDELNKWFN
;
A
#
# COMPACT_ATOMS: atom_id res chain seq x y z
N MET A 1 3.13 34.57 0.45
CA MET A 1 3.51 33.26 0.99
C MET A 1 4.42 32.61 -0.02
N GLU A 2 5.60 32.22 0.39
CA GLU A 2 6.51 31.45 -0.47
C GLU A 2 5.82 30.12 -0.79
N TYR A 3 5.71 29.77 -2.07
CA TYR A 3 5.10 28.51 -2.50
C TYR A 3 5.99 27.35 -2.05
N LYS A 4 5.63 26.75 -0.94
CA LYS A 4 6.37 25.60 -0.41
C LYS A 4 5.96 24.36 -1.21
N LYS A 5 6.91 23.74 -1.89
CA LYS A 5 6.71 22.54 -2.67
C LYS A 5 6.19 21.40 -1.76
N PRO A 6 5.19 20.61 -2.17
CA PRO A 6 4.73 19.48 -1.37
C PRO A 6 5.86 18.52 -0.99
N LEU A 7 5.82 17.97 0.22
CA LEU A 7 6.72 16.92 0.69
C LEU A 7 5.97 15.58 0.68
N ILE A 8 6.49 14.62 -0.07
CA ILE A 8 5.88 13.30 -0.23
C ILE A 8 6.79 12.26 0.40
N LEU A 9 6.28 11.52 1.41
CA LEU A 9 6.97 10.40 2.02
C LEU A 9 6.53 9.10 1.33
N VAL A 10 7.51 8.31 0.86
CA VAL A 10 7.28 7.10 0.08
C VAL A 10 7.92 5.89 0.76
N SER A 11 7.20 4.77 0.79
CA SER A 11 7.71 3.45 1.22
C SER A 11 7.04 2.32 0.45
N ASN A 12 7.51 1.08 0.65
CA ASN A 12 6.93 -0.14 0.09
C ASN A 12 7.28 -1.35 0.98
N ASP A 13 6.85 -2.55 0.60
CA ASP A 13 7.25 -3.81 1.23
C ASP A 13 8.12 -4.70 0.31
N ASP A 14 8.27 -4.37 -0.97
CA ASP A 14 9.16 -5.08 -1.89
C ASP A 14 10.65 -4.74 -1.70
N GLY A 15 10.93 -3.67 -0.93
CA GLY A 15 12.28 -3.18 -0.66
C GLY A 15 12.69 -1.97 -1.51
N VAL A 16 13.67 -1.22 -1.00
CA VAL A 16 14.13 0.06 -1.58
C VAL A 16 14.65 -0.02 -3.01
N MET A 17 15.12 -1.20 -3.44
CA MET A 17 15.66 -1.45 -4.79
C MET A 17 14.61 -1.96 -5.78
N ALA A 18 13.39 -2.27 -5.33
CA ALA A 18 12.35 -2.81 -6.20
C ALA A 18 11.98 -1.84 -7.32
N LYS A 19 11.59 -2.40 -8.48
CA LYS A 19 11.22 -1.60 -9.66
C LYS A 19 10.00 -0.72 -9.37
N GLY A 20 8.99 -1.27 -8.68
CA GLY A 20 7.75 -0.55 -8.39
C GLY A 20 7.95 0.75 -7.62
N ILE A 21 8.79 0.78 -6.57
CA ILE A 21 9.05 2.02 -5.80
C ILE A 21 9.86 3.02 -6.62
N ASN A 22 10.79 2.57 -7.48
CA ASN A 22 11.56 3.44 -8.34
C ASN A 22 10.66 4.12 -9.40
N GLU A 23 9.73 3.37 -9.99
CA GLU A 23 8.72 3.91 -10.90
C GLU A 23 7.75 4.87 -10.19
N LEU A 24 7.31 4.53 -8.98
CA LEU A 24 6.50 5.42 -8.16
C LEU A 24 7.18 6.77 -7.93
N VAL A 25 8.44 6.74 -7.53
CA VAL A 25 9.25 7.97 -7.35
C VAL A 25 9.33 8.75 -8.65
N ARG A 26 9.61 8.10 -9.78
CA ARG A 26 9.65 8.75 -11.10
C ARG A 26 8.33 9.48 -11.43
N PHE A 27 7.20 8.85 -11.16
CA PHE A 27 5.88 9.42 -11.41
C PHE A 27 5.54 10.58 -10.47
N LEU A 28 5.97 10.54 -9.21
CA LEU A 28 5.65 11.54 -8.20
C LEU A 28 6.57 12.78 -8.23
N ARG A 29 7.78 12.70 -8.79
CA ARG A 29 8.75 13.82 -8.82
C ARG A 29 8.21 15.15 -9.35
N PRO A 30 7.32 15.18 -10.35
CA PRO A 30 6.73 16.44 -10.81
C PRO A 30 5.83 17.12 -9.77
N LEU A 31 5.33 16.40 -8.77
CA LEU A 31 4.35 16.89 -7.80
C LEU A 31 5.00 17.49 -6.54
N GLY A 32 6.18 17.02 -6.14
CA GLY A 32 6.75 17.41 -4.87
C GLY A 32 8.20 17.02 -4.68
N ASP A 33 8.75 17.38 -3.51
CA ASP A 33 10.01 16.84 -3.02
C ASP A 33 9.72 15.49 -2.35
N ILE A 34 10.58 14.49 -2.61
CA ILE A 34 10.34 13.13 -2.20
C ILE A 34 11.38 12.69 -1.19
N VAL A 35 10.91 12.11 -0.09
CA VAL A 35 11.73 11.31 0.83
C VAL A 35 11.24 9.86 0.74
N VAL A 36 12.15 8.97 0.41
CA VAL A 36 11.93 7.53 0.45
C VAL A 36 12.59 6.97 1.70
N MET A 37 11.84 6.21 2.49
CA MET A 37 12.40 5.29 3.48
C MET A 37 11.70 3.95 3.32
N ALA A 38 12.42 2.94 2.87
CA ALA A 38 11.87 1.63 2.54
C ALA A 38 12.75 0.51 3.10
N PRO A 39 12.20 -0.70 3.33
CA PRO A 39 12.95 -1.84 3.79
C PRO A 39 14.15 -2.15 2.90
N ASP A 40 15.25 -2.62 3.49
CA ASP A 40 16.46 -3.06 2.78
C ASP A 40 16.29 -4.39 2.06
N SER A 41 15.24 -5.14 2.40
CA SER A 41 14.86 -6.44 1.83
C SER A 41 13.34 -6.59 1.81
N PRO A 42 12.79 -7.48 0.96
CA PRO A 42 11.35 -7.73 0.88
C PRO A 42 10.73 -8.11 2.23
N ARG A 43 9.55 -7.54 2.51
CA ARG A 43 8.73 -7.74 3.73
C ARG A 43 7.28 -8.08 3.39
N SER A 44 7.06 -8.83 2.30
CA SER A 44 5.71 -9.22 1.86
C SER A 44 4.93 -9.92 2.97
N GLY A 45 3.65 -9.62 3.09
CA GLY A 45 2.78 -10.19 4.13
C GLY A 45 3.00 -9.60 5.53
N SER A 46 3.77 -8.51 5.68
CA SER A 46 4.03 -7.89 6.99
C SER A 46 2.83 -7.12 7.57
N GLY A 47 1.84 -6.75 6.75
CA GLY A 47 0.72 -5.94 7.20
C GLY A 47 1.18 -4.66 7.91
N CYS A 48 0.56 -4.36 9.05
CA CYS A 48 0.93 -3.24 9.93
C CYS A 48 1.92 -3.62 11.05
N ALA A 49 2.73 -4.68 10.86
CA ALA A 49 3.65 -5.15 11.90
C ALA A 49 4.70 -4.09 12.25
N LEU A 50 5.07 -4.06 13.55
CA LEU A 50 6.12 -3.21 14.12
C LEU A 50 7.27 -4.05 14.65
N THR A 51 8.50 -3.55 14.52
CA THR A 51 9.69 -4.15 15.09
C THR A 51 9.90 -3.66 16.52
N VAL A 52 9.44 -4.43 17.51
CA VAL A 52 9.50 -4.05 18.93
C VAL A 52 10.57 -4.81 19.74
N THR A 53 11.20 -5.85 19.15
CA THR A 53 12.11 -6.76 19.87
C THR A 53 13.59 -6.50 19.57
N GLN A 54 13.90 -5.61 18.63
CA GLN A 54 15.27 -5.29 18.23
C GLN A 54 15.37 -3.84 17.73
N PRO A 55 16.54 -3.20 17.77
CA PRO A 55 16.76 -1.89 17.20
C PRO A 55 16.54 -1.89 15.68
N VAL A 56 15.93 -0.81 15.16
CA VAL A 56 15.78 -0.54 13.73
C VAL A 56 16.83 0.48 13.31
N HIS A 57 17.48 0.23 12.18
CA HIS A 57 18.53 1.07 11.62
C HIS A 57 18.16 1.55 10.22
N TYR A 58 18.55 2.78 9.87
CA TYR A 58 18.44 3.29 8.50
C TYR A 58 19.77 3.85 7.99
N GLN A 59 19.94 3.86 6.68
CA GLN A 59 21.12 4.37 6.00
C GLN A 59 20.73 5.17 4.77
N LEU A 60 21.39 6.32 4.57
CA LEU A 60 21.26 7.11 3.35
C LEU A 60 21.80 6.32 2.15
N VAL A 61 20.97 6.17 1.12
CA VAL A 61 21.31 5.51 -0.15
C VAL A 61 21.61 6.53 -1.24
N LYS A 62 20.77 7.58 -1.33
CA LYS A 62 20.86 8.59 -2.38
C LYS A 62 20.35 9.93 -1.87
N LYS A 63 21.01 11.02 -2.30
CA LYS A 63 20.54 12.39 -2.07
C LYS A 63 20.81 13.23 -3.32
N GLU A 64 19.75 13.82 -3.86
CA GLU A 64 19.79 14.75 -4.98
C GLU A 64 18.71 15.81 -4.81
N VAL A 65 18.69 16.82 -5.69
CA VAL A 65 17.66 17.88 -5.62
C VAL A 65 16.27 17.27 -5.76
N GLY A 66 15.42 17.49 -4.74
CA GLY A 66 14.05 17.00 -4.70
C GLY A 66 13.89 15.48 -4.45
N LEU A 67 14.97 14.77 -4.09
CA LEU A 67 14.89 13.35 -3.73
C LEU A 67 15.94 12.96 -2.70
N THR A 68 15.50 12.35 -1.61
CA THR A 68 16.37 11.68 -0.64
C THR A 68 15.86 10.26 -0.40
N VAL A 69 16.76 9.27 -0.46
CA VAL A 69 16.40 7.84 -0.35
C VAL A 69 17.19 7.22 0.80
N TYR A 70 16.47 6.57 1.70
CA TYR A 70 17.00 5.78 2.79
C TYR A 70 16.54 4.32 2.69
N LYS A 71 17.41 3.39 3.04
CA LYS A 71 17.05 1.99 3.32
C LYS A 71 16.95 1.77 4.83
N CYS A 72 16.07 0.87 5.25
CA CYS A 72 15.77 0.60 6.66
C CYS A 72 15.70 -0.90 6.93
N THR A 73 16.15 -1.34 8.11
CA THR A 73 16.08 -2.76 8.51
C THR A 73 14.71 -3.17 9.06
N GLY A 74 13.82 -2.21 9.28
CA GLY A 74 12.47 -2.41 9.82
C GLY A 74 11.42 -2.83 8.78
N THR A 75 10.18 -2.91 9.24
CA THR A 75 8.99 -3.13 8.40
C THR A 75 8.64 -1.86 7.61
N PRO A 76 7.72 -1.93 6.63
CA PRO A 76 7.19 -0.73 5.95
C PRO A 76 6.58 0.28 6.92
N THR A 77 5.86 -0.18 7.93
CA THR A 77 5.27 0.67 8.99
C THR A 77 6.36 1.35 9.83
N ASP A 78 7.42 0.63 10.20
CA ASP A 78 8.58 1.20 10.91
C ASP A 78 9.25 2.30 10.08
N CYS A 79 9.35 2.12 8.76
CA CYS A 79 9.93 3.11 7.86
C CYS A 79 9.18 4.44 7.94
N ILE A 80 7.85 4.44 7.92
CA ILE A 80 7.06 5.67 8.03
C ILE A 80 7.24 6.32 9.41
N LYS A 81 7.13 5.53 10.48
CA LYS A 81 7.35 6.04 11.85
C LYS A 81 8.73 6.65 12.01
N LEU A 82 9.77 5.95 11.56
CA LEU A 82 11.16 6.37 11.73
C LEU A 82 11.46 7.61 10.89
N ALA A 83 11.03 7.65 9.62
CA ALA A 83 11.22 8.81 8.76
C ALA A 83 10.63 10.09 9.36
N ARG A 84 9.37 10.04 9.82
CA ARG A 84 8.68 11.18 10.41
C ARG A 84 9.35 11.69 11.69
N ASN A 85 9.85 10.79 12.53
CA ASN A 85 10.39 11.16 13.84
C ASN A 85 11.89 11.51 13.85
N THR A 86 12.64 11.14 12.81
CA THR A 86 14.11 11.27 12.84
C THR A 86 14.73 11.93 11.61
N VAL A 87 14.03 11.94 10.47
CA VAL A 87 14.58 12.39 9.18
C VAL A 87 13.89 13.64 8.66
N LEU A 88 12.56 13.71 8.78
CA LEU A 88 11.79 14.83 8.27
C LEU A 88 11.84 16.02 9.27
N ASP A 89 11.97 17.22 8.74
CA ASP A 89 11.92 18.48 9.49
C ASP A 89 10.49 19.04 9.64
N ARG A 90 9.53 18.44 8.93
CA ARG A 90 8.11 18.74 8.96
C ARG A 90 7.28 17.51 8.58
N GLU A 91 6.00 17.51 8.93
CA GLU A 91 5.08 16.48 8.45
C GLU A 91 5.00 16.47 6.92
N PRO A 92 4.94 15.30 6.28
CA PRO A 92 4.72 15.21 4.86
C PRO A 92 3.28 15.62 4.50
N ASP A 93 3.11 16.18 3.31
CA ASP A 93 1.79 16.54 2.79
C ASP A 93 1.03 15.33 2.22
N LEU A 94 1.77 14.24 1.92
CA LEU A 94 1.24 12.99 1.40
C LEU A 94 2.15 11.81 1.79
N VAL A 95 1.56 10.70 2.22
CA VAL A 95 2.24 9.40 2.36
C VAL A 95 1.80 8.49 1.22
N VAL A 96 2.75 7.86 0.53
CA VAL A 96 2.46 6.97 -0.60
C VAL A 96 3.17 5.62 -0.41
N GLY A 97 2.38 4.55 -0.46
CA GLY A 97 2.87 3.17 -0.47
C GLY A 97 2.94 2.60 -1.89
N GLY A 98 3.99 1.84 -2.23
CA GLY A 98 4.05 1.05 -3.47
C GLY A 98 5.11 1.49 -4.48
N ILE A 99 4.94 1.24 -5.79
CA ILE A 99 3.85 0.43 -6.38
C ILE A 99 4.14 -1.03 -6.06
N ASN A 100 3.21 -1.69 -5.41
CA ASN A 100 3.36 -3.09 -5.03
C ASN A 100 3.36 -4.02 -6.25
N HIS A 101 4.21 -5.04 -6.23
CA HIS A 101 4.15 -6.16 -7.15
C HIS A 101 3.11 -7.18 -6.66
N GLY A 102 1.94 -7.22 -7.28
CA GLY A 102 0.73 -7.92 -6.86
C GLY A 102 -0.33 -6.96 -6.32
N ASP A 103 -1.59 -7.35 -6.44
CA ASP A 103 -2.69 -6.53 -5.96
C ASP A 103 -2.89 -6.63 -4.44
N ASN A 104 -3.47 -5.57 -3.89
CA ASN A 104 -3.91 -5.47 -2.51
C ASN A 104 -5.43 -5.28 -2.43
N SER A 105 -6.16 -5.80 -3.43
CA SER A 105 -7.63 -5.79 -3.47
C SER A 105 -8.25 -6.77 -2.46
N ALA A 106 -9.53 -6.69 -2.27
CA ALA A 106 -10.28 -7.60 -1.42
C ALA A 106 -9.63 -7.76 -0.01
N THR A 107 -9.50 -9.00 0.44
CA THR A 107 -8.90 -9.32 1.75
C THR A 107 -7.37 -9.15 1.81
N ASN A 108 -6.68 -9.02 0.66
CA ASN A 108 -5.23 -8.85 0.59
C ASN A 108 -4.77 -7.58 1.31
N MET A 109 -5.61 -6.55 1.33
CA MET A 109 -5.38 -5.30 2.06
C MET A 109 -4.94 -5.53 3.51
N HIS A 110 -5.50 -6.53 4.20
CA HIS A 110 -5.21 -6.80 5.62
C HIS A 110 -3.81 -7.37 5.86
N TYR A 111 -3.20 -7.99 4.85
CA TYR A 111 -1.87 -8.61 4.93
C TYR A 111 -0.77 -7.75 4.31
N SER A 112 -1.14 -6.69 3.60
CA SER A 112 -0.27 -5.87 2.79
C SER A 112 0.63 -4.96 3.62
N GLY A 113 1.95 -5.07 3.42
CA GLY A 113 2.91 -4.11 3.96
C GLY A 113 2.81 -2.73 3.30
N THR A 114 2.48 -2.69 2.01
CA THR A 114 2.15 -1.44 1.29
C THR A 114 0.96 -0.73 1.95
N MET A 115 -0.10 -1.44 2.32
CA MET A 115 -1.21 -0.84 3.07
C MET A 115 -0.82 -0.51 4.51
N GLY A 116 0.14 -1.21 5.11
CA GLY A 116 0.73 -0.83 6.40
C GLY A 116 1.36 0.56 6.39
N VAL A 117 2.06 0.93 5.29
CA VAL A 117 2.56 2.31 5.05
C VAL A 117 1.42 3.32 5.09
N VAL A 118 0.36 3.02 4.36
CA VAL A 118 -0.80 3.92 4.16
C VAL A 118 -1.60 4.09 5.44
N VAL A 119 -1.85 2.99 6.16
CA VAL A 119 -2.54 2.99 7.46
C VAL A 119 -1.74 3.82 8.47
N GLU A 120 -0.42 3.67 8.53
CA GLU A 120 0.41 4.46 9.44
C GLU A 120 0.35 5.95 9.14
N GLY A 121 0.41 6.35 7.87
CA GLY A 121 0.24 7.75 7.47
C GLY A 121 -1.13 8.29 7.86
N CYS A 122 -2.18 7.54 7.58
CA CYS A 122 -3.57 7.88 7.87
C CYS A 122 -3.84 8.02 9.38
N LEU A 123 -3.33 7.11 10.21
CA LEU A 123 -3.42 7.18 11.68
C LEU A 123 -2.80 8.46 12.26
N ASN A 124 -1.84 9.04 11.55
CA ASN A 124 -1.19 10.29 11.92
C ASN A 124 -1.83 11.53 11.25
N GLY A 125 -3.00 11.39 10.65
CA GLY A 125 -3.76 12.48 10.04
C GLY A 125 -3.19 12.97 8.70
N ILE A 126 -2.29 12.21 8.06
CA ILE A 126 -1.69 12.57 6.79
C ILE A 126 -2.47 11.88 5.67
N PRO A 127 -2.89 12.59 4.61
CA PRO A 127 -3.45 11.96 3.42
C PRO A 127 -2.55 10.83 2.91
N SER A 128 -3.12 9.64 2.66
CA SER A 128 -2.31 8.46 2.38
C SER A 128 -2.92 7.59 1.28
N ILE A 129 -2.07 7.10 0.35
CA ILE A 129 -2.47 6.33 -0.82
C ILE A 129 -1.55 5.12 -0.97
N GLY A 130 -2.13 3.92 -1.14
CA GLY A 130 -1.41 2.72 -1.57
C GLY A 130 -1.66 2.42 -3.04
N PHE A 131 -0.60 2.17 -3.80
CA PHE A 131 -0.66 1.78 -5.19
C PHE A 131 -0.14 0.36 -5.39
N SER A 132 -0.86 -0.46 -6.14
CA SER A 132 -0.54 -1.86 -6.40
C SER A 132 -0.86 -2.24 -7.85
N LEU A 133 -0.05 -3.08 -8.47
CA LEU A 133 -0.27 -3.59 -9.81
C LEU A 133 -0.55 -5.11 -9.73
N CYS A 134 -1.61 -5.59 -10.40
CA CYS A 134 -1.96 -7.02 -10.49
C CYS A 134 -0.93 -7.82 -11.31
N ASN A 135 0.36 -7.66 -10.99
CA ASN A 135 1.46 -8.39 -11.62
C ASN A 135 2.57 -8.63 -10.60
N HIS A 136 2.92 -9.89 -10.35
CA HIS A 136 3.94 -10.29 -9.37
C HIS A 136 5.35 -10.37 -9.95
N ASP A 137 5.52 -10.19 -11.28
CA ASP A 137 6.84 -10.24 -11.89
C ASP A 137 7.72 -9.10 -11.40
N HIS A 138 8.96 -9.40 -11.03
CA HIS A 138 9.88 -8.38 -10.56
C HIS A 138 10.22 -7.33 -11.65
N ASP A 139 10.06 -7.71 -12.94
CA ASP A 139 10.25 -6.85 -14.13
C ASP A 139 8.93 -6.30 -14.69
N ALA A 140 7.83 -6.34 -13.92
CA ALA A 140 6.53 -5.82 -14.34
C ALA A 140 6.65 -4.44 -15.00
N ASP A 141 5.81 -4.19 -16.01
CA ASP A 141 5.72 -2.88 -16.65
C ASP A 141 4.71 -2.00 -15.91
N PHE A 142 5.20 -0.90 -15.35
CA PHE A 142 4.40 0.09 -14.63
C PHE A 142 4.00 1.31 -15.46
N GLU A 143 4.39 1.40 -16.75
CA GLU A 143 4.23 2.64 -17.54
C GLU A 143 2.77 3.09 -17.63
N ALA A 144 1.84 2.16 -17.84
CA ALA A 144 0.41 2.44 -17.92
C ALA A 144 -0.16 3.04 -16.61
N THR A 145 0.48 2.79 -15.45
CA THR A 145 0.02 3.30 -14.16
C THR A 145 0.39 4.78 -13.94
N GLY A 146 1.44 5.27 -14.61
CA GLY A 146 2.06 6.56 -14.30
C GLY A 146 1.15 7.77 -14.42
N LEU A 147 0.25 7.77 -15.43
CA LEU A 147 -0.75 8.83 -15.58
C LEU A 147 -1.71 8.88 -14.38
N TYR A 148 -2.17 7.72 -13.94
CA TYR A 148 -3.13 7.58 -12.84
C TYR A 148 -2.48 7.90 -11.50
N VAL A 149 -1.26 7.42 -11.24
CA VAL A 149 -0.49 7.77 -10.04
C VAL A 149 -0.39 9.29 -9.90
N ARG A 150 0.05 10.00 -10.96
CA ARG A 150 0.15 11.47 -10.94
C ARG A 150 -1.21 12.14 -10.72
N LYS A 151 -2.24 11.72 -11.45
CA LYS A 151 -3.58 12.32 -11.37
C LYS A 151 -4.19 12.16 -9.98
N ILE A 152 -4.14 10.94 -9.42
CA ILE A 152 -4.72 10.65 -8.11
C ILE A 152 -3.95 11.39 -7.02
N SER A 153 -2.61 11.31 -7.03
CA SER A 153 -1.77 11.98 -6.03
C SER A 153 -1.92 13.50 -6.05
N ALA A 154 -1.98 14.12 -7.24
CA ALA A 154 -2.22 15.56 -7.37
C ALA A 154 -3.58 15.98 -6.81
N MET A 155 -4.62 15.19 -7.09
CA MET A 155 -5.97 15.45 -6.57
C MET A 155 -6.02 15.36 -5.04
N ILE A 156 -5.33 14.39 -4.44
CA ILE A 156 -5.32 14.24 -2.99
C ILE A 156 -4.45 15.31 -2.32
N LEU A 157 -3.35 15.73 -2.93
CA LEU A 157 -2.59 16.90 -2.46
C LEU A 157 -3.41 18.19 -2.46
N GLU A 158 -4.34 18.35 -3.43
CA GLU A 158 -5.22 19.51 -3.53
C GLU A 158 -6.41 19.46 -2.56
N LYS A 159 -7.07 18.30 -2.46
CA LYS A 159 -8.37 18.16 -1.77
C LYS A 159 -8.26 17.56 -0.36
N GLY A 160 -7.18 16.87 -0.05
CA GLY A 160 -7.06 16.05 1.16
C GLY A 160 -7.94 14.79 1.12
N LEU A 161 -8.02 14.13 2.26
CA LEU A 161 -8.90 12.99 2.54
C LEU A 161 -9.67 13.24 3.85
N PRO A 162 -10.86 12.65 4.02
CA PRO A 162 -11.54 12.68 5.30
C PRO A 162 -10.68 12.07 6.41
N PRO A 163 -10.85 12.50 7.68
CA PRO A 163 -10.15 11.88 8.81
C PRO A 163 -10.30 10.36 8.83
N LEU A 164 -9.24 9.65 9.21
CA LEU A 164 -9.19 8.20 9.31
C LEU A 164 -9.52 7.46 8.00
N THR A 165 -9.43 8.15 6.86
CA THR A 165 -9.66 7.56 5.53
C THR A 165 -8.39 7.64 4.70
N CYS A 166 -8.05 6.54 4.04
CA CYS A 166 -6.97 6.42 3.06
C CYS A 166 -7.48 5.77 1.77
N LEU A 167 -6.63 5.71 0.74
CA LEU A 167 -6.99 5.09 -0.53
C LEU A 167 -6.16 3.83 -0.79
N ASN A 168 -6.84 2.73 -1.12
CA ASN A 168 -6.26 1.53 -1.69
C ASN A 168 -6.53 1.55 -3.20
N VAL A 169 -5.48 1.74 -4.00
CA VAL A 169 -5.55 1.89 -5.46
C VAL A 169 -4.86 0.72 -6.12
N ASN A 170 -5.61 -0.05 -6.89
CA ASN A 170 -5.09 -1.23 -7.59
C ASN A 170 -5.23 -1.04 -9.10
N PHE A 171 -4.19 -1.43 -9.83
CA PHE A 171 -4.12 -1.37 -11.29
C PHE A 171 -4.27 -2.76 -11.90
N PRO A 172 -5.09 -2.92 -12.95
CA PRO A 172 -5.15 -4.16 -13.70
C PRO A 172 -3.83 -4.40 -14.45
N ASN A 173 -3.47 -5.66 -14.67
CA ASN A 173 -2.30 -6.03 -15.48
C ASN A 173 -2.59 -5.91 -16.98
N THR A 174 -2.72 -4.69 -17.46
CA THR A 174 -2.96 -4.37 -18.88
C THR A 174 -2.41 -3.00 -19.25
N ALA A 175 -1.94 -2.84 -20.48
CA ALA A 175 -1.57 -1.55 -21.02
C ALA A 175 -2.79 -0.68 -21.40
N ASP A 176 -3.94 -1.33 -21.69
CA ASP A 176 -5.19 -0.68 -22.09
C ASP A 176 -6.15 -0.55 -20.91
N ILE A 177 -5.84 0.38 -20.02
CA ILE A 177 -6.65 0.68 -18.85
C ILE A 177 -7.90 1.47 -19.26
N LYS A 178 -9.09 0.93 -19.02
CA LYS A 178 -10.39 1.51 -19.46
C LYS A 178 -10.82 2.75 -18.67
N GLY A 179 -10.20 3.03 -17.51
CA GLY A 179 -10.54 4.17 -16.66
C GLY A 179 -10.51 3.83 -15.18
N ILE A 180 -11.13 4.69 -14.35
CA ILE A 180 -11.16 4.55 -12.89
C ILE A 180 -12.57 4.12 -12.45
N ARG A 181 -12.64 3.19 -11.49
CA ARG A 181 -13.84 2.84 -10.74
C ARG A 181 -13.61 3.10 -9.25
N ILE A 182 -14.58 3.71 -8.58
CA ILE A 182 -14.62 3.79 -7.12
C ILE A 182 -15.35 2.55 -6.64
N CYS A 183 -14.68 1.77 -5.80
CA CYS A 183 -15.09 0.43 -5.47
C CYS A 183 -15.32 0.24 -3.97
N GLU A 184 -16.11 -0.77 -3.63
CA GLU A 184 -16.13 -1.41 -2.32
C GLU A 184 -15.15 -2.59 -2.31
N GLN A 185 -14.69 -2.98 -1.14
CA GLN A 185 -13.84 -4.17 -0.97
C GLN A 185 -14.61 -5.43 -1.36
N ALA A 186 -14.07 -6.26 -2.25
CA ALA A 186 -14.68 -7.52 -2.63
C ALA A 186 -14.76 -8.49 -1.44
N LYS A 187 -15.88 -9.22 -1.36
CA LYS A 187 -16.09 -10.26 -0.34
C LYS A 187 -15.62 -11.59 -0.89
N GLY A 188 -14.71 -12.22 -0.19
CA GLY A 188 -14.15 -13.49 -0.62
C GLY A 188 -13.21 -14.07 0.41
N ARG A 189 -12.59 -15.18 0.04
CA ARG A 189 -11.60 -15.85 0.88
C ARG A 189 -10.54 -16.55 0.04
N TRP A 190 -9.39 -16.74 0.63
CA TRP A 190 -8.35 -17.60 0.10
C TRP A 190 -8.70 -19.07 0.34
N THR A 191 -8.35 -19.93 -0.60
CA THR A 191 -8.54 -21.39 -0.54
C THR A 191 -7.28 -22.09 -1.01
N GLY A 192 -7.03 -23.32 -0.54
CA GLY A 192 -5.83 -24.07 -0.91
C GLY A 192 -4.52 -23.42 -0.45
N GLU A 193 -4.54 -22.75 0.71
CA GLU A 193 -3.48 -21.83 1.15
C GLU A 193 -2.14 -22.49 1.48
N TRP A 194 -2.08 -23.83 1.61
CA TRP A 194 -0.85 -24.52 2.00
C TRP A 194 -0.52 -25.66 1.05
N THR A 195 0.63 -25.54 0.38
CA THR A 195 1.17 -26.62 -0.46
C THR A 195 2.37 -27.27 0.23
N PRO A 196 2.37 -28.61 0.41
CA PRO A 196 3.50 -29.32 0.99
C PRO A 196 4.79 -29.04 0.22
N CYS A 197 5.87 -28.78 0.95
CA CYS A 197 7.22 -28.63 0.41
C CYS A 197 8.13 -29.70 1.04
N PRO A 198 8.13 -30.95 0.53
CA PRO A 198 8.94 -32.00 1.10
C PRO A 198 10.43 -31.67 1.01
N ARG A 199 11.11 -31.67 2.15
CA ARG A 199 12.57 -31.68 2.25
C ARG A 199 13.06 -33.08 2.58
N LEU A 200 14.31 -33.38 2.27
CA LEU A 200 14.94 -34.64 2.66
C LEU A 200 14.72 -34.92 4.14
N ASN A 201 14.02 -36.01 4.44
CA ASN A 201 13.70 -36.52 5.79
C ASN A 201 12.77 -35.66 6.65
N ASP A 202 12.06 -34.67 6.06
CA ASP A 202 11.06 -33.89 6.81
C ASP A 202 9.83 -33.60 5.94
N THR A 203 8.63 -33.83 6.51
CA THR A 203 7.34 -33.70 5.82
C THR A 203 6.50 -32.51 6.31
N ASN A 204 7.01 -31.72 7.28
CA ASN A 204 6.26 -30.66 7.94
C ASN A 204 6.63 -29.26 7.41
N TYR A 205 7.06 -29.16 6.15
CA TYR A 205 7.30 -27.90 5.47
C TYR A 205 6.21 -27.60 4.46
N PHE A 206 5.72 -26.37 4.47
CA PHE A 206 4.65 -25.91 3.58
C PHE A 206 5.00 -24.54 3.01
N TRP A 207 4.60 -24.32 1.75
CA TRP A 207 4.55 -23.00 1.14
C TRP A 207 3.16 -22.40 1.35
N LEU A 208 3.11 -21.10 1.71
CA LEU A 208 1.87 -20.34 1.60
C LEU A 208 1.58 -20.12 0.12
N THR A 209 0.42 -20.56 -0.31
CA THR A 209 -0.08 -20.53 -1.69
C THR A 209 -1.55 -20.11 -1.65
N GLY A 210 -2.32 -20.52 -2.63
CA GLY A 210 -3.77 -20.39 -2.64
C GLY A 210 -4.29 -19.53 -3.77
N GLU A 211 -5.60 -19.58 -3.92
CA GLU A 211 -6.35 -18.79 -4.87
C GLU A 211 -7.44 -18.00 -4.15
N PHE A 212 -7.62 -16.74 -4.53
CA PHE A 212 -8.71 -15.92 -4.00
C PHE A 212 -10.02 -16.33 -4.70
N THR A 213 -11.04 -16.65 -3.91
CA THR A 213 -12.40 -16.95 -4.39
C THR A 213 -13.30 -15.76 -4.05
N ASP A 214 -13.71 -15.01 -5.07
CA ASP A 214 -14.71 -13.96 -4.92
C ASP A 214 -16.10 -14.57 -4.70
N HIS A 215 -16.80 -14.12 -3.68
CA HIS A 215 -18.16 -14.61 -3.38
C HIS A 215 -19.25 -13.84 -4.16
N GLU A 216 -18.90 -12.71 -4.77
CA GLU A 216 -19.80 -11.83 -5.51
C GLU A 216 -19.18 -11.44 -6.88
N PRO A 217 -18.79 -12.41 -7.75
CA PRO A 217 -18.00 -12.12 -8.96
C PRO A 217 -18.74 -11.25 -9.99
N GLU A 218 -20.06 -11.17 -9.93
CA GLU A 218 -20.90 -10.32 -10.79
C GLU A 218 -21.16 -8.93 -10.18
N ASN A 219 -20.64 -8.64 -9.00
CA ASN A 219 -20.83 -7.34 -8.36
C ASN A 219 -19.90 -6.29 -8.97
N GLU A 220 -20.41 -5.51 -9.92
CA GLU A 220 -19.68 -4.44 -10.61
C GLU A 220 -19.16 -3.31 -9.70
N LYS A 221 -19.54 -3.30 -8.42
CA LYS A 221 -19.09 -2.29 -7.47
C LYS A 221 -17.81 -2.70 -6.76
N ASN A 222 -17.44 -3.98 -6.75
CA ASN A 222 -16.28 -4.44 -6.01
C ASN A 222 -14.97 -4.22 -6.78
N ASP A 223 -13.87 -4.15 -6.03
CA ASP A 223 -12.52 -3.88 -6.55
C ASP A 223 -12.00 -5.04 -7.42
N HIS A 224 -12.28 -6.28 -7.06
CA HIS A 224 -11.86 -7.46 -7.82
C HIS A 224 -12.52 -7.47 -9.21
N TRP A 225 -13.83 -7.22 -9.29
CA TRP A 225 -14.54 -7.12 -10.57
C TRP A 225 -13.92 -6.01 -11.46
N ALA A 226 -13.65 -4.84 -10.88
CA ALA A 226 -13.07 -3.72 -11.62
C ALA A 226 -11.72 -4.09 -12.24
N LEU A 227 -10.85 -4.76 -11.49
CA LEU A 227 -9.54 -5.20 -11.94
C LEU A 227 -9.62 -6.24 -13.06
N VAL A 228 -10.46 -7.27 -12.90
CA VAL A 228 -10.69 -8.31 -13.92
C VAL A 228 -11.20 -7.68 -15.22
N ASN A 229 -12.00 -6.61 -15.12
CA ASN A 229 -12.56 -5.93 -16.29
C ASN A 229 -11.68 -4.79 -16.85
N GLY A 230 -10.45 -4.61 -16.36
CA GLY A 230 -9.46 -3.69 -16.92
C GLY A 230 -9.61 -2.24 -16.43
N TYR A 231 -10.21 -2.01 -15.27
CA TYR A 231 -10.32 -0.70 -14.63
C TYR A 231 -9.34 -0.55 -13.48
N VAL A 232 -8.87 0.68 -13.23
CA VAL A 232 -8.25 1.03 -11.96
C VAL A 232 -9.32 0.99 -10.87
N ALA A 233 -9.09 0.19 -9.83
CA ALA A 233 -9.95 0.14 -8.66
C ALA A 233 -9.43 1.10 -7.59
N ILE A 234 -10.26 2.04 -7.12
CA ILE A 234 -9.99 2.89 -5.96
C ILE A 234 -10.98 2.53 -4.86
N THR A 235 -10.48 1.93 -3.80
CA THR A 235 -11.29 1.57 -2.63
C THR A 235 -10.95 2.53 -1.49
N PRO A 236 -11.85 3.47 -1.13
CA PRO A 236 -11.70 4.26 0.09
C PRO A 236 -11.73 3.33 1.29
N THR A 237 -10.69 3.43 2.13
CA THR A 237 -10.48 2.49 3.23
C THR A 237 -10.40 3.25 4.54
N THR A 238 -11.14 2.81 5.57
CA THR A 238 -11.07 3.39 6.91
C THR A 238 -10.08 2.63 7.79
N VAL A 239 -9.36 3.38 8.65
CA VAL A 239 -8.49 2.78 9.68
C VAL A 239 -9.21 2.62 11.03
N ASP A 240 -10.41 3.18 11.17
CA ASP A 240 -11.30 2.89 12.29
C ASP A 240 -12.06 1.59 12.01
N VAL A 241 -11.73 0.56 12.78
CA VAL A 241 -12.27 -0.80 12.63
C VAL A 241 -13.51 -1.05 13.52
N THR A 242 -14.10 -0.02 14.11
CA THR A 242 -15.26 -0.14 14.98
C THR A 242 -16.52 -0.46 14.17
N ALA A 243 -17.19 -1.55 14.49
CA ALA A 243 -18.47 -1.91 13.91
C ALA A 243 -19.62 -1.11 14.55
N TYR A 244 -19.71 0.19 14.25
CA TYR A 244 -20.70 1.11 14.84
C TYR A 244 -22.13 0.61 14.74
N GLY A 245 -22.51 0.00 13.63
CA GLY A 245 -23.86 -0.53 13.42
C GLY A 245 -24.24 -1.69 14.35
N PHE A 246 -23.27 -2.30 15.05
CA PHE A 246 -23.50 -3.40 15.99
C PHE A 246 -23.45 -2.98 17.47
N MET A 247 -22.99 -1.77 17.77
CA MET A 247 -22.81 -1.31 19.16
C MET A 247 -24.10 -1.32 19.97
N ASP A 248 -25.20 -0.81 19.40
CA ASP A 248 -26.50 -0.74 20.08
C ASP A 248 -27.08 -2.15 20.37
N GLU A 249 -26.87 -3.08 19.48
CA GLU A 249 -27.28 -4.47 19.68
C GLU A 249 -26.45 -5.14 20.78
N LEU A 250 -25.14 -4.94 20.74
CA LEU A 250 -24.24 -5.46 21.77
C LEU A 250 -24.54 -4.88 23.16
N ASN A 251 -24.88 -3.59 23.24
CA ASN A 251 -25.29 -2.96 24.49
C ASN A 251 -26.52 -3.63 25.11
N LYS A 252 -27.49 -4.07 24.32
CA LYS A 252 -28.68 -4.79 24.84
C LYS A 252 -28.35 -6.17 25.42
N TRP A 253 -27.23 -6.79 25.01
CA TRP A 253 -26.82 -8.10 25.52
C TRP A 253 -26.18 -8.02 26.92
N PHE A 254 -25.63 -6.85 27.29
CA PHE A 254 -24.88 -6.66 28.54
C PHE A 254 -25.56 -5.72 29.53
N ASN A 255 -26.68 -5.08 29.17
CA ASN A 255 -27.51 -4.21 29.99
C ASN A 255 -28.97 -4.67 29.98
#